data_d3b114fb1d0e71a6d54a8b3e46f4bd67
#
_entry.id   d3b114fb1d0e71a6d54a8b3e46f4bd67
#
_cell.length_a   1.000
_cell.length_b   1.000
_cell.length_c   1.000
_cell.angle_alpha   90.00
_cell.angle_beta   90.00
_cell.angle_gamma   90.00
#
_symmetry.space_group_name_H-M   'P 1'
#
loop_
_entity.id
_entity.type
_entity.pdbx_description
1 polymer ?
#
loop_
_entity_poly.entity_id
_entity_poly.type
_entity_poly.pdbx_seq_one_letter_code
_entity_poly.pdbx_strand_id
1 'polypeptide(L)'
;MTFVLISIMIYARKVGDNMSDSIFEKFEYITPEIARENGISKFKFYKYICDNHLEQVSHGVYTAPNQWVDELYLLHRRCPKAIFSHDEAFYYHGLTDREPIKHTLTIYSGYNAHRLTADGSCKIYTIKKELLDVGKTMVTDYSGNSIPIYNLERTVCDLVRSRNSIEIQEFNSVLKAYIARKDKNLNVLMEYAAMFRVQNILRRYMEVLL
;
A
#
# COMPACT_ATOMS: atom_id res chain seq x y z
N MET A 1 51.50 -25.00 5.01
CA MET A 1 50.90 -23.70 4.77
C MET A 1 49.55 -23.74 4.00
N THR A 2 49.38 -24.67 3.07
CA THR A 2 48.20 -24.76 2.20
C THR A 2 46.89 -25.21 2.93
N PHE A 3 46.99 -26.11 3.91
CA PHE A 3 45.82 -26.61 4.67
C PHE A 3 45.18 -25.58 5.62
N VAL A 4 45.96 -24.66 6.19
CA VAL A 4 45.47 -23.62 7.09
C VAL A 4 44.70 -22.56 6.29
N LEU A 5 45.17 -22.22 5.09
CA LEU A 5 44.47 -21.27 4.19
C LEU A 5 43.11 -21.78 3.71
N ILE A 6 43.02 -23.09 3.41
CA ILE A 6 41.77 -23.74 3.00
C ILE A 6 40.77 -23.77 4.16
N SER A 7 41.24 -24.11 5.39
CA SER A 7 40.36 -24.06 6.59
C SER A 7 39.87 -22.67 6.93
N ILE A 8 40.72 -21.64 6.79
CA ILE A 8 40.32 -20.23 7.01
C ILE A 8 39.33 -19.76 5.91
N MET A 9 39.54 -20.18 4.66
CA MET A 9 38.58 -19.89 3.57
C MET A 9 37.23 -20.58 3.77
N ILE A 10 37.22 -21.84 4.24
CA ILE A 10 35.98 -22.58 4.53
C ILE A 10 35.28 -21.98 5.74
N TYR A 11 35.99 -21.56 6.79
CA TYR A 11 35.46 -20.93 7.97
C TYR A 11 34.90 -19.53 7.68
N ALA A 12 35.64 -18.72 6.89
CA ALA A 12 35.16 -17.41 6.44
C ALA A 12 33.94 -17.53 5.52
N ARG A 13 33.84 -18.58 4.70
CA ARG A 13 32.69 -18.87 3.86
C ARG A 13 31.46 -19.27 4.69
N LYS A 14 31.64 -20.11 5.74
CA LYS A 14 30.56 -20.50 6.68
C LYS A 14 30.08 -19.32 7.53
N VAL A 15 30.99 -18.48 8.02
CA VAL A 15 30.64 -17.28 8.79
C VAL A 15 29.92 -16.25 7.93
N GLY A 16 30.31 -16.10 6.66
CA GLY A 16 29.63 -15.21 5.73
C GLY A 16 28.24 -15.70 5.27
N ASP A 17 28.02 -17.01 5.22
CA ASP A 17 26.72 -17.61 4.94
C ASP A 17 25.79 -17.46 6.16
N ASN A 18 26.27 -17.71 7.39
CA ASN A 18 25.50 -17.51 8.62
C ASN A 18 25.08 -16.04 8.86
N MET A 19 25.89 -15.06 8.44
CA MET A 19 25.55 -13.65 8.59
C MET A 19 24.45 -13.20 7.64
N SER A 20 24.43 -13.72 6.39
CA SER A 20 23.34 -13.46 5.44
C SER A 20 22.02 -14.10 5.90
N ASP A 21 22.08 -15.31 6.44
CA ASP A 21 20.91 -16.02 6.93
C ASP A 21 20.28 -15.28 8.12
N SER A 22 21.09 -14.85 9.09
CA SER A 22 20.64 -14.08 10.27
C SER A 22 20.04 -12.70 9.90
N ILE A 23 20.39 -12.12 8.77
CA ILE A 23 19.79 -10.87 8.28
C ILE A 23 18.40 -11.14 7.74
N PHE A 24 18.23 -12.17 6.90
CA PHE A 24 16.94 -12.48 6.29
C PHE A 24 15.89 -12.97 7.31
N GLU A 25 16.30 -13.65 8.37
CA GLU A 25 15.40 -14.08 9.45
C GLU A 25 14.70 -12.92 10.21
N LYS A 26 15.19 -11.69 10.03
CA LYS A 26 14.59 -10.48 10.64
C LYS A 26 13.42 -9.93 9.86
N PHE A 27 13.19 -10.42 8.63
CA PHE A 27 12.18 -9.90 7.73
C PHE A 27 11.09 -10.96 7.49
N GLU A 28 9.84 -10.56 7.51
CA GLU A 28 8.70 -11.41 7.16
C GLU A 28 8.71 -11.81 5.69
N TYR A 29 9.34 -11.00 4.85
CA TYR A 29 9.57 -11.25 3.42
C TYR A 29 10.93 -10.67 3.02
N ILE A 30 11.50 -11.19 1.96
CA ILE A 30 12.77 -10.70 1.43
C ILE A 30 12.63 -10.25 -0.03
N THR A 31 13.36 -9.19 -0.37
CA THR A 31 13.42 -8.66 -1.74
C THR A 31 14.88 -8.45 -2.18
N PRO A 32 15.12 -8.33 -3.51
CA PRO A 32 16.46 -7.96 -4.00
C PRO A 32 16.97 -6.62 -3.45
N GLU A 33 16.05 -5.67 -3.13
CA GLU A 33 16.41 -4.38 -2.53
C GLU A 33 16.93 -4.58 -1.10
N ILE A 34 16.18 -5.31 -0.25
CA ILE A 34 16.60 -5.63 1.12
C ILE A 34 17.98 -6.33 1.09
N ALA A 35 18.18 -7.29 0.19
CA ALA A 35 19.47 -7.94 0.06
C ALA A 35 20.59 -6.94 -0.29
N ARG A 36 20.37 -6.06 -1.25
CA ARG A 36 21.34 -5.06 -1.67
C ARG A 36 21.68 -4.05 -0.56
N GLU A 37 20.67 -3.56 0.15
CA GLU A 37 20.83 -2.61 1.26
C GLU A 37 21.65 -3.22 2.41
N ASN A 38 21.56 -4.55 2.59
CA ASN A 38 22.34 -5.28 3.58
C ASN A 38 23.66 -5.86 3.03
N GLY A 39 24.10 -5.43 1.83
CA GLY A 39 25.37 -5.85 1.22
C GLY A 39 25.40 -7.29 0.73
N ILE A 40 24.23 -7.92 0.57
CA ILE A 40 24.10 -9.31 0.11
C ILE A 40 24.08 -9.33 -1.43
N SER A 41 24.98 -10.11 -2.04
CA SER A 41 25.03 -10.25 -3.48
C SER A 41 23.79 -10.97 -4.04
N LYS A 42 23.45 -10.68 -5.31
CA LYS A 42 22.34 -11.32 -6.01
C LYS A 42 22.44 -12.86 -5.98
N PHE A 43 23.65 -13.41 -6.11
CA PHE A 43 23.87 -14.83 -6.04
C PHE A 43 23.52 -15.42 -4.67
N LYS A 44 23.96 -14.79 -3.57
CA LYS A 44 23.65 -15.23 -2.21
C LYS A 44 22.15 -15.12 -1.91
N PHE A 45 21.50 -14.07 -2.40
CA PHE A 45 20.06 -13.88 -2.27
C PHE A 45 19.27 -15.03 -2.89
N TYR A 46 19.52 -15.35 -4.17
CA TYR A 46 18.79 -16.46 -4.81
C TYR A 46 19.17 -17.84 -4.27
N LYS A 47 20.43 -18.01 -3.83
CA LYS A 47 20.84 -19.22 -3.14
C LYS A 47 20.04 -19.41 -1.84
N TYR A 48 19.92 -18.35 -1.03
CA TYR A 48 19.11 -18.37 0.20
C TYR A 48 17.64 -18.74 -0.06
N ILE A 49 17.02 -18.19 -1.10
CA ILE A 49 15.65 -18.54 -1.51
C ILE A 49 15.53 -20.04 -1.82
N CYS A 50 16.46 -20.59 -2.57
CA CYS A 50 16.46 -22.02 -2.92
C CYS A 50 16.71 -22.91 -1.70
N ASP A 51 17.70 -22.59 -0.88
CA ASP A 51 18.11 -23.40 0.26
C ASP A 51 17.03 -23.44 1.36
N ASN A 52 16.24 -22.37 1.50
CA ASN A 52 15.16 -22.25 2.48
C ASN A 52 13.76 -22.46 1.89
N HIS A 53 13.66 -22.88 0.63
CA HIS A 53 12.40 -23.17 -0.06
C HIS A 53 11.38 -22.00 0.00
N LEU A 54 11.85 -20.73 -0.11
CA LEU A 54 10.97 -19.58 -0.05
C LEU A 54 10.08 -19.51 -1.28
N GLU A 55 8.82 -19.11 -1.07
CA GLU A 55 7.82 -18.95 -2.12
C GLU A 55 7.77 -17.51 -2.63
N GLN A 56 7.62 -17.34 -3.93
CA GLN A 56 7.43 -16.03 -4.52
C GLN A 56 5.96 -15.62 -4.43
N VAL A 57 5.64 -14.71 -3.49
CA VAL A 57 4.27 -14.20 -3.28
C VAL A 57 3.92 -13.02 -4.20
N SER A 58 4.91 -12.30 -4.68
CA SER A 58 4.76 -11.24 -5.67
C SER A 58 6.06 -11.06 -6.45
N HIS A 59 6.06 -10.25 -7.53
CA HIS A 59 7.26 -10.02 -8.33
C HIS A 59 8.42 -9.50 -7.48
N GLY A 60 9.45 -10.33 -7.30
CA GLY A 60 10.63 -10.02 -6.50
C GLY A 60 10.40 -10.00 -4.98
N VAL A 61 9.27 -10.53 -4.49
CA VAL A 61 8.99 -10.68 -3.05
C VAL A 61 8.89 -12.16 -2.71
N TYR A 62 9.69 -12.60 -1.75
CA TYR A 62 9.78 -13.99 -1.34
C TYR A 62 9.56 -14.11 0.17
N THR A 63 8.85 -15.14 0.60
CA THR A 63 8.52 -15.41 2.01
C THR A 63 8.61 -16.90 2.32
N ALA A 64 8.63 -17.25 3.59
CA ALA A 64 8.57 -18.64 4.00
C ALA A 64 7.21 -19.27 3.59
N PRO A 65 7.17 -20.58 3.32
CA PRO A 65 5.93 -21.28 3.00
C PRO A 65 4.88 -21.06 4.10
N ASN A 66 3.64 -20.78 3.68
CA ASN A 66 2.50 -20.52 4.57
C ASN A 66 2.63 -19.28 5.47
N GLN A 67 3.56 -18.39 5.22
CA GLN A 67 3.63 -17.10 5.91
C GLN A 67 2.66 -16.12 5.27
N TRP A 68 1.82 -15.50 6.10
CA TRP A 68 0.93 -14.43 5.65
C TRP A 68 1.73 -13.15 5.40
N VAL A 69 1.48 -12.48 4.28
CA VAL A 69 2.08 -11.18 3.94
C VAL A 69 0.96 -10.21 3.60
N ASP A 70 1.03 -9.00 4.13
CA ASP A 70 0.02 -7.98 3.89
C ASP A 70 -0.07 -7.60 2.39
N GLU A 71 -1.25 -7.81 1.80
CA GLU A 71 -1.49 -7.57 0.37
C GLU A 71 -1.39 -6.08 0.02
N LEU A 72 -1.79 -5.19 0.92
CA LEU A 72 -1.70 -3.74 0.69
C LEU A 72 -0.24 -3.31 0.56
N TYR A 73 0.63 -3.86 1.41
CA TYR A 73 2.05 -3.58 1.31
C TYR A 73 2.66 -4.14 0.01
N LEU A 74 2.29 -5.36 -0.39
CA LEU A 74 2.74 -5.94 -1.67
C LEU A 74 2.30 -5.08 -2.86
N LEU A 75 1.07 -4.59 -2.86
CA LEU A 75 0.56 -3.68 -3.89
C LEU A 75 1.31 -2.35 -3.90
N HIS A 76 1.58 -1.78 -2.72
CA HIS A 76 2.39 -0.56 -2.60
C HIS A 76 3.80 -0.78 -3.17
N ARG A 77 4.44 -1.91 -2.88
CA ARG A 77 5.76 -2.25 -3.45
C ARG A 77 5.72 -2.42 -4.96
N ARG A 78 4.66 -2.99 -5.52
CA ARG A 78 4.47 -3.12 -6.98
C ARG A 78 4.28 -1.77 -7.67
N CYS A 79 3.65 -0.82 -6.99
CA CYS A 79 3.39 0.52 -7.51
C CYS A 79 3.53 1.60 -6.43
N PRO A 80 4.76 2.05 -6.12
CA PRO A 80 5.01 3.04 -5.04
C PRO A 80 4.36 4.41 -5.27
N LYS A 81 3.88 4.70 -6.49
CA LYS A 81 3.19 5.95 -6.83
C LYS A 81 1.68 5.88 -6.71
N ALA A 82 1.11 4.70 -6.48
CA ALA A 82 -0.31 4.55 -6.22
C ALA A 82 -0.61 4.86 -4.76
N ILE A 83 -1.77 5.46 -4.51
CA ILE A 83 -2.25 5.81 -3.17
C ILE A 83 -3.57 5.07 -2.95
N PHE A 84 -3.71 4.36 -1.84
CA PHE A 84 -4.95 3.70 -1.47
C PHE A 84 -6.06 4.73 -1.26
N SER A 85 -7.26 4.44 -1.79
CA SER A 85 -8.34 5.43 -1.90
C SER A 85 -9.71 4.76 -1.96
N HIS A 86 -10.79 5.55 -1.99
CA HIS A 86 -12.18 5.09 -2.15
C HIS A 86 -12.51 3.95 -1.19
N ASP A 87 -12.92 2.76 -1.67
CA ASP A 87 -13.42 1.66 -0.86
C ASP A 87 -12.36 1.22 0.20
N GLU A 88 -11.09 1.18 -0.18
CA GLU A 88 -9.98 0.89 0.75
C GLU A 88 -9.87 1.96 1.85
N ALA A 89 -9.96 3.23 1.46
CA ALA A 89 -9.89 4.34 2.42
C ALA A 89 -11.18 4.46 3.24
N PHE A 90 -12.36 4.13 2.69
CA PHE A 90 -13.62 4.09 3.46
C PHE A 90 -13.52 3.06 4.58
N TYR A 91 -13.05 1.86 4.26
CA TYR A 91 -12.86 0.79 5.22
C TYR A 91 -11.80 1.13 6.27
N TYR A 92 -10.62 1.57 5.82
CA TYR A 92 -9.51 1.95 6.72
C TYR A 92 -9.93 3.03 7.74
N HIS A 93 -10.67 4.04 7.31
CA HIS A 93 -11.14 5.11 8.19
C HIS A 93 -12.38 4.74 9.01
N GLY A 94 -12.90 3.52 8.89
CA GLY A 94 -14.12 3.09 9.58
C GLY A 94 -15.37 3.87 9.14
N LEU A 95 -15.41 4.30 7.88
CA LEU A 95 -16.60 4.92 7.27
C LEU A 95 -17.59 3.87 6.73
N THR A 96 -17.15 2.63 6.61
CA THR A 96 -17.92 1.45 6.24
C THR A 96 -17.35 0.22 6.94
N ASP A 97 -18.21 -0.76 7.25
CA ASP A 97 -17.79 -2.08 7.76
C ASP A 97 -17.56 -3.07 6.61
N ARG A 98 -17.79 -2.63 5.37
CA ARG A 98 -17.65 -3.47 4.18
C ARG A 98 -16.19 -3.50 3.73
N GLU A 99 -15.56 -4.65 3.85
CA GLU A 99 -14.22 -4.87 3.30
C GLU A 99 -14.23 -4.80 1.76
N PRO A 100 -13.24 -4.12 1.14
CA PRO A 100 -13.18 -4.01 -0.30
C PRO A 100 -12.99 -5.38 -0.98
N ILE A 101 -13.83 -5.70 -1.98
CA ILE A 101 -13.66 -6.91 -2.80
C ILE A 101 -12.44 -6.76 -3.75
N LYS A 102 -12.14 -5.54 -4.14
CA LYS A 102 -10.99 -5.17 -4.96
C LYS A 102 -10.27 -4.01 -4.31
N HIS A 103 -8.96 -4.08 -4.24
CA HIS A 103 -8.17 -2.96 -3.74
C HIS A 103 -8.34 -1.73 -4.60
N THR A 104 -8.67 -0.60 -4.00
CA THR A 104 -8.92 0.65 -4.71
C THR A 104 -7.76 1.61 -4.54
N LEU A 105 -7.22 2.05 -5.67
CA LEU A 105 -6.00 2.86 -5.74
C LEU A 105 -6.21 4.06 -6.66
N THR A 106 -5.61 5.19 -6.30
CA THR A 106 -5.54 6.37 -7.17
C THR A 106 -4.12 6.57 -7.68
N ILE A 107 -4.00 6.82 -8.98
CA ILE A 107 -2.75 7.15 -9.68
C ILE A 107 -2.94 8.45 -10.47
N TYR A 108 -1.84 9.07 -10.94
CA TYR A 108 -1.96 10.20 -11.84
C TYR A 108 -2.31 9.77 -13.27
N SER A 109 -3.07 10.61 -13.97
CA SER A 109 -3.43 10.40 -15.38
C SER A 109 -2.18 10.29 -16.25
N GLY A 110 -2.10 9.22 -17.05
CA GLY A 110 -0.91 8.90 -17.88
C GLY A 110 0.06 7.90 -17.23
N TYR A 111 -0.16 7.49 -15.98
CA TYR A 111 0.61 6.39 -15.38
C TYR A 111 0.14 5.04 -15.94
N ASN A 112 1.08 4.18 -16.31
CA ASN A 112 0.76 2.83 -16.78
C ASN A 112 0.42 1.90 -15.60
N ALA A 113 -0.87 1.65 -15.41
CA ALA A 113 -1.39 0.80 -14.34
C ALA A 113 -1.48 -0.69 -14.71
N HIS A 114 -1.00 -1.12 -15.86
CA HIS A 114 -1.18 -2.48 -16.36
C HIS A 114 -0.77 -3.56 -15.34
N ARG A 115 0.30 -3.33 -14.58
CA ARG A 115 0.76 -4.26 -13.55
C ARG A 115 -0.19 -4.39 -12.36
N LEU A 116 -1.05 -3.40 -12.10
CA LEU A 116 -2.03 -3.41 -11.02
C LEU A 116 -3.37 -4.01 -11.44
N THR A 117 -3.68 -3.94 -12.74
CA THR A 117 -4.99 -4.37 -13.26
C THR A 117 -4.97 -5.73 -13.93
N ALA A 118 -3.77 -6.30 -14.16
CA ALA A 118 -3.60 -7.53 -14.95
C ALA A 118 -4.31 -8.75 -14.36
N ASP A 119 -4.37 -8.86 -13.03
CA ASP A 119 -5.03 -9.96 -12.30
C ASP A 119 -6.48 -9.65 -11.90
N GLY A 120 -6.95 -8.42 -12.17
CA GLY A 120 -8.31 -7.98 -11.81
C GLY A 120 -8.52 -7.70 -10.31
N SER A 121 -7.49 -7.79 -9.48
CA SER A 121 -7.55 -7.56 -8.03
C SER A 121 -7.69 -6.08 -7.64
N CYS A 122 -7.35 -5.17 -8.56
CA CYS A 122 -7.37 -3.74 -8.29
C CYS A 122 -8.37 -2.98 -9.16
N LYS A 123 -9.00 -1.96 -8.56
CA LYS A 123 -9.78 -0.93 -9.26
C LYS A 123 -9.01 0.39 -9.18
N ILE A 124 -8.72 0.97 -10.33
CA ILE A 124 -7.86 2.15 -10.44
C ILE A 124 -8.69 3.40 -10.74
N TYR A 125 -8.47 4.43 -9.94
CA TYR A 125 -8.95 5.78 -10.17
C TYR A 125 -7.79 6.65 -10.67
N THR A 126 -8.11 7.66 -11.48
CA THR A 126 -7.10 8.57 -12.02
C THR A 126 -7.38 10.02 -11.63
N ILE A 127 -6.29 10.77 -11.44
CA ILE A 127 -6.36 12.20 -11.13
C ILE A 127 -5.21 12.95 -11.82
N LYS A 128 -5.32 14.27 -11.93
CA LYS A 128 -4.22 15.11 -12.36
C LYS A 128 -3.03 14.96 -11.42
N LYS A 129 -1.81 14.98 -11.97
CA LYS A 129 -0.57 14.75 -11.22
C LYS A 129 -0.40 15.72 -10.04
N GLU A 130 -0.79 16.98 -10.24
CA GLU A 130 -0.67 18.05 -9.24
C GLU A 130 -1.59 17.83 -8.03
N LEU A 131 -2.64 17.02 -8.19
CA LEU A 131 -3.64 16.74 -7.16
C LEU A 131 -3.44 15.36 -6.49
N LEU A 132 -2.48 14.56 -6.96
CA LEU A 132 -2.28 13.20 -6.48
C LEU A 132 -1.91 13.18 -4.99
N ASP A 133 -0.98 14.02 -4.58
CA ASP A 133 -0.47 14.03 -3.21
C ASP A 133 -1.31 14.86 -2.23
N VAL A 134 -2.36 15.55 -2.70
CA VAL A 134 -3.27 16.30 -1.82
C VAL A 134 -4.03 15.33 -0.91
N GLY A 135 -3.87 15.48 0.39
CA GLY A 135 -4.49 14.62 1.41
C GLY A 135 -3.86 13.24 1.56
N LYS A 136 -2.68 12.99 0.92
CA LYS A 136 -1.92 11.77 1.15
C LYS A 136 -1.36 11.73 2.57
N THR A 137 -1.49 10.59 3.22
CA THR A 137 -0.88 10.28 4.51
C THR A 137 -0.21 8.90 4.45
N MET A 138 0.70 8.65 5.37
CA MET A 138 1.29 7.33 5.56
C MET A 138 0.66 6.69 6.79
N VAL A 139 0.25 5.46 6.65
CA VAL A 139 -0.33 4.69 7.75
C VAL A 139 0.42 3.37 7.89
N THR A 140 0.37 2.81 9.09
CA THR A 140 1.01 1.52 9.38
C THR A 140 -0.03 0.42 9.19
N ASP A 141 0.29 -0.59 8.38
CA ASP A 141 -0.51 -1.79 8.22
C ASP A 141 -0.40 -2.72 9.45
N TYR A 142 -1.10 -3.86 9.43
CA TYR A 142 -1.09 -4.83 10.53
C TYR A 142 0.29 -5.47 10.78
N SER A 143 1.14 -5.50 9.75
CA SER A 143 2.52 -6.05 9.82
C SER A 143 3.57 -4.99 10.20
N GLY A 144 3.15 -3.74 10.46
CA GLY A 144 4.06 -2.65 10.80
C GLY A 144 4.67 -1.92 9.59
N ASN A 145 4.24 -2.23 8.37
CA ASN A 145 4.74 -1.57 7.15
C ASN A 145 4.01 -0.25 6.91
N SER A 146 4.72 0.72 6.33
CA SER A 146 4.15 2.02 5.98
C SER A 146 3.57 2.00 4.58
N ILE A 147 2.28 2.32 4.44
CA ILE A 147 1.55 2.39 3.17
C ILE A 147 0.90 3.77 2.98
N PRO A 148 0.83 4.29 1.73
CA PRO A 148 0.19 5.57 1.44
C PRO A 148 -1.32 5.40 1.28
N ILE A 149 -2.08 6.18 2.03
CA ILE A 149 -3.54 6.24 1.91
C ILE A 149 -4.00 7.70 1.93
N TYR A 150 -5.18 8.01 1.40
CA TYR A 150 -5.75 9.34 1.57
C TYR A 150 -6.33 9.52 2.98
N ASN A 151 -6.16 10.73 3.53
CA ASN A 151 -6.76 11.12 4.79
C ASN A 151 -8.30 11.22 4.70
N LEU A 152 -8.92 11.36 5.84
CA LEU A 152 -10.38 11.32 5.99
C LEU A 152 -11.11 12.33 5.08
N GLU A 153 -10.65 13.58 5.04
CA GLU A 153 -11.29 14.67 4.27
C GLU A 153 -11.10 14.49 2.76
N ARG A 154 -9.93 14.04 2.36
CA ARG A 154 -9.69 13.71 0.96
C ARG A 154 -10.56 12.53 0.50
N THR A 155 -10.70 11.54 1.35
CA THR A 155 -11.53 10.35 1.10
C THR A 155 -12.98 10.74 0.85
N VAL A 156 -13.54 11.69 1.62
CA VAL A 156 -14.89 12.24 1.39
C VAL A 156 -14.98 13.04 0.09
N CYS A 157 -13.95 13.78 -0.28
CA CYS A 157 -13.91 14.46 -1.57
C CYS A 157 -13.92 13.46 -2.74
N ASP A 158 -13.19 12.35 -2.62
CA ASP A 158 -13.17 11.31 -3.64
C ASP A 158 -14.51 10.55 -3.72
N LEU A 159 -15.20 10.32 -2.59
CA LEU A 159 -16.57 9.82 -2.57
C LEU A 159 -17.50 10.69 -3.43
N VAL A 160 -17.49 12.01 -3.20
CA VAL A 160 -18.37 12.96 -3.92
C VAL A 160 -17.99 13.06 -5.41
N ARG A 161 -16.70 13.00 -5.73
CA ARG A 161 -16.22 12.98 -7.13
C ARG A 161 -16.71 11.75 -7.88
N SER A 162 -16.69 10.61 -7.22
CA SER A 162 -17.01 9.29 -7.82
C SER A 162 -18.47 8.88 -7.60
N ARG A 163 -19.33 9.77 -7.12
CA ARG A 163 -20.74 9.49 -6.74
C ARG A 163 -21.56 8.76 -7.80
N ASN A 164 -21.24 8.96 -9.09
CA ASN A 164 -21.98 8.32 -10.19
C ASN A 164 -21.56 6.84 -10.40
N SER A 165 -20.46 6.43 -9.79
CA SER A 165 -19.92 5.06 -9.88
C SER A 165 -19.97 4.31 -8.53
N ILE A 166 -20.55 4.93 -7.51
CA ILE A 166 -20.74 4.37 -6.17
C ILE A 166 -22.25 4.15 -5.96
N GLU A 167 -22.61 3.04 -5.36
CA GLU A 167 -24.01 2.75 -5.02
C GLU A 167 -24.55 3.83 -4.08
N ILE A 168 -25.79 4.29 -4.31
CA ILE A 168 -26.37 5.40 -3.55
C ILE A 168 -26.51 5.11 -2.05
N GLN A 169 -26.72 3.84 -1.70
CA GLN A 169 -26.83 3.43 -0.29
C GLN A 169 -25.45 3.53 0.39
N GLU A 170 -24.40 3.06 -0.27
CA GLU A 170 -23.02 3.16 0.21
C GLU A 170 -22.58 4.62 0.32
N PHE A 171 -22.82 5.41 -0.72
CA PHE A 171 -22.54 6.85 -0.71
C PHE A 171 -23.15 7.55 0.52
N ASN A 172 -24.45 7.31 0.77
CA ASN A 172 -25.15 7.92 1.89
C ASN A 172 -24.64 7.40 3.25
N SER A 173 -24.31 6.12 3.35
CA SER A 173 -23.77 5.51 4.57
C SER A 173 -22.42 6.09 4.93
N VAL A 174 -21.48 6.12 3.98
CA VAL A 174 -20.12 6.68 4.15
C VAL A 174 -20.18 8.17 4.53
N LEU A 175 -21.03 8.95 3.86
CA LEU A 175 -21.15 10.38 4.15
C LEU A 175 -21.73 10.64 5.54
N LYS A 176 -22.76 9.89 5.95
CA LYS A 176 -23.33 9.98 7.32
C LYS A 176 -22.31 9.56 8.37
N ALA A 177 -21.55 8.49 8.13
CA ALA A 177 -20.50 8.04 9.03
C ALA A 177 -19.43 9.14 9.23
N TYR A 178 -19.02 9.81 8.15
CA TYR A 178 -18.11 10.96 8.26
C TYR A 178 -18.69 12.10 9.11
N ILE A 179 -19.95 12.49 8.86
CA ILE A 179 -20.60 13.60 9.57
C ILE A 179 -20.72 13.31 11.07
N ALA A 180 -20.94 12.06 11.45
CA ALA A 180 -21.03 11.64 12.84
C ALA A 180 -19.68 11.70 13.59
N ARG A 181 -18.55 11.78 12.89
CA ARG A 181 -17.22 11.78 13.51
C ARG A 181 -16.94 13.07 14.27
N LYS A 182 -16.25 12.94 15.40
CA LYS A 182 -15.79 14.08 16.22
C LYS A 182 -14.46 14.67 15.71
N ASP A 183 -13.65 13.87 15.06
CA ASP A 183 -12.32 14.22 14.53
C ASP A 183 -12.34 14.78 13.09
N LYS A 184 -13.55 14.97 12.50
CA LYS A 184 -13.71 15.59 11.19
C LYS A 184 -13.21 17.04 11.17
N ASN A 185 -12.56 17.43 10.08
CA ASN A 185 -12.12 18.81 9.87
C ASN A 185 -12.83 19.43 8.66
N LEU A 186 -13.93 20.14 8.92
CA LEU A 186 -14.75 20.75 7.87
C LEU A 186 -14.00 21.83 7.06
N ASN A 187 -13.05 22.53 7.67
CA ASN A 187 -12.26 23.54 6.96
C ASN A 187 -11.37 22.89 5.90
N VAL A 188 -10.62 21.85 6.27
CA VAL A 188 -9.78 21.07 5.34
C VAL A 188 -10.65 20.38 4.28
N LEU A 189 -11.80 19.84 4.67
CA LEU A 189 -12.76 19.25 3.74
C LEU A 189 -13.18 20.25 2.65
N MET A 190 -13.54 21.47 3.05
CA MET A 190 -14.01 22.50 2.10
C MET A 190 -12.86 23.05 1.23
N GLU A 191 -11.64 23.11 1.76
CA GLU A 191 -10.45 23.43 1.00
C GLU A 191 -10.19 22.39 -0.09
N TYR A 192 -10.16 21.10 0.26
CA TYR A 192 -10.02 20.02 -0.72
C TYR A 192 -11.17 19.99 -1.71
N ALA A 193 -12.42 20.17 -1.25
CA ALA A 193 -13.59 20.21 -2.12
C ALA A 193 -13.48 21.31 -3.20
N ALA A 194 -12.90 22.47 -2.87
CA ALA A 194 -12.62 23.53 -3.83
C ALA A 194 -11.56 23.10 -4.87
N MET A 195 -10.45 22.50 -4.41
CA MET A 195 -9.38 21.99 -5.31
C MET A 195 -9.91 20.93 -6.28
N PHE A 196 -10.80 20.05 -5.80
CA PHE A 196 -11.41 18.97 -6.60
C PHE A 196 -12.67 19.38 -7.34
N ARG A 197 -13.11 20.64 -7.24
CA ARG A 197 -14.30 21.19 -7.90
C ARG A 197 -15.62 20.48 -7.50
N VAL A 198 -15.70 20.00 -6.28
CA VAL A 198 -16.90 19.35 -5.73
C VAL A 198 -17.57 20.16 -4.61
N GLN A 199 -17.07 21.35 -4.31
CA GLN A 199 -17.51 22.19 -3.18
C GLN A 199 -19.02 22.43 -3.17
N ASN A 200 -19.60 22.83 -4.31
CA ASN A 200 -21.04 23.13 -4.39
C ASN A 200 -21.90 21.87 -4.19
N ILE A 201 -21.41 20.72 -4.67
CA ILE A 201 -22.12 19.45 -4.52
C ILE A 201 -22.04 19.00 -3.06
N LEU A 202 -20.84 19.02 -2.49
CA LEU A 202 -20.62 18.65 -1.10
C LEU A 202 -21.45 19.53 -0.14
N ARG A 203 -21.49 20.85 -0.35
CA ARG A 203 -22.26 21.77 0.46
C ARG A 203 -23.75 21.39 0.52
N ARG A 204 -24.36 21.03 -0.61
CA ARG A 204 -25.77 20.60 -0.66
C ARG A 204 -26.02 19.35 0.18
N TYR A 205 -25.09 18.38 0.15
CA TYR A 205 -25.21 17.20 1.01
C TYR A 205 -25.06 17.55 2.49
N MET A 206 -24.12 18.45 2.82
CA MET A 206 -23.90 18.88 4.20
C MET A 206 -25.09 19.66 4.77
N GLU A 207 -25.75 20.53 3.98
CA GLU A 207 -26.94 21.31 4.38
C GLU A 207 -28.14 20.41 4.71
N VAL A 208 -28.19 19.20 4.14
CA VAL A 208 -29.29 18.25 4.40
C VAL A 208 -28.99 17.37 5.61
N LEU A 209 -27.69 17.16 5.93
CA LEU A 209 -27.26 16.16 6.90
C LEU A 209 -26.74 16.75 8.22
N LEU A 210 -26.47 18.05 8.28
CA LEU A 210 -26.12 18.83 9.48
C LEU A 210 -27.30 19.58 10.01
#